data_156c270262305ccc480385ff54c8b15a
#
_entry.id   156c270262305ccc480385ff54c8b15a
#
_cell.length_a   1.000
_cell.length_b   1.000
_cell.length_c   1.000
_cell.angle_alpha   90.00
_cell.angle_beta   90.00
_cell.angle_gamma   90.00
#
_symmetry.space_group_name_H-M   'P 1'
#
loop_
_entity.id
_entity.type
_entity.pdbx_description
1 polymer ?
#
loop_
_entity_poly.entity_id
_entity_poly.type
_entity_poly.pdbx_seq_one_letter_code
_entity_poly.pdbx_strand_id
1 'polypeptide(L)'
;MPEIRLPISILYETSGRTPISEVIFALQSADSISSDAVSLLPSLIDGLRIEESSLNVHSLTEGSLKEALFLALLFTYQGDLQEEVPPMLEGLFNVTVSDKYDTIATVVFLTVLFYGTGIAIDMARKALTDSLPREKLNELIDVLALETGKSSSDVRRIVEARFEKPAAVKRLVRSARQFFRPSQRDGNAPIVVGREVLSKELEGQVPYPGDGDDDQDFDRYAPHQQVTLELHAQDKDKNATGWAAVAEAITDKRLKARIMEPVQPSDIWQKERVVADIVVVSKLTSDGYVPSEIQITAIYPDA
;
A
#
# COMPACT_ATOMS: atom_id res chain seq x y z
N MET A 1 -4.35 -24.36 20.91
CA MET A 1 -4.45 -22.94 20.52
C MET A 1 -5.82 -22.76 19.89
N PRO A 2 -6.60 -21.78 20.28
CA PRO A 2 -7.89 -21.53 19.67
C PRO A 2 -7.72 -21.08 18.21
N GLU A 3 -8.53 -21.65 17.30
CA GLU A 3 -8.65 -21.26 15.90
C GLU A 3 -9.97 -20.52 15.72
N ILE A 4 -9.92 -19.31 15.15
CA ILE A 4 -11.12 -18.59 14.71
C ILE A 4 -11.16 -18.56 13.20
N ARG A 5 -12.34 -18.79 12.64
CA ARG A 5 -12.63 -18.71 11.20
C ARG A 5 -13.54 -17.50 10.93
N LEU A 6 -13.01 -16.53 10.25
CA LEU A 6 -13.71 -15.29 9.92
C LEU A 6 -14.15 -15.33 8.46
N PRO A 7 -15.46 -15.30 8.17
CA PRO A 7 -15.92 -15.25 6.79
C PRO A 7 -15.59 -13.88 6.15
N ILE A 8 -15.08 -13.94 4.93
CA ILE A 8 -14.92 -12.76 4.06
C ILE A 8 -15.57 -13.14 2.73
N SER A 9 -16.65 -12.45 2.35
CA SER A 9 -17.27 -12.66 1.05
C SER A 9 -16.92 -11.52 0.12
N ILE A 10 -16.47 -11.84 -1.09
CA ILE A 10 -16.19 -10.91 -2.16
C ILE A 10 -17.02 -11.36 -3.36
N LEU A 11 -17.84 -10.46 -3.87
CA LEU A 11 -18.68 -10.70 -5.03
C LEU A 11 -18.39 -9.64 -6.08
N TYR A 12 -17.91 -10.07 -7.24
CA TYR A 12 -17.85 -9.24 -8.44
C TYR A 12 -19.11 -9.51 -9.26
N GLU A 13 -19.99 -8.54 -9.39
CA GLU A 13 -21.22 -8.66 -10.14
C GLU A 13 -20.98 -8.60 -11.66
N THR A 14 -20.06 -9.42 -12.14
CA THR A 14 -19.70 -9.51 -13.55
C THR A 14 -20.85 -10.11 -14.37
N SER A 15 -21.08 -9.57 -15.57
CA SER A 15 -22.18 -9.99 -16.46
C SER A 15 -21.81 -11.19 -17.33
N GLY A 16 -20.52 -11.50 -17.44
CA GLY A 16 -19.99 -12.48 -18.36
C GLY A 16 -19.07 -13.52 -17.69
N ARG A 17 -18.44 -14.34 -18.52
CA ARG A 17 -17.44 -15.31 -18.07
C ARG A 17 -16.16 -14.58 -17.68
N THR A 18 -15.74 -14.71 -16.44
CA THR A 18 -14.48 -14.17 -15.96
C THR A 18 -13.32 -15.08 -16.36
N PRO A 19 -12.30 -14.58 -17.09
CA PRO A 19 -11.12 -15.37 -17.43
C PRO A 19 -10.41 -15.87 -16.16
N ILE A 20 -9.80 -17.06 -16.24
CA ILE A 20 -9.11 -17.66 -15.10
C ILE A 20 -7.97 -16.79 -14.55
N SER A 21 -7.30 -16.04 -15.43
CA SER A 21 -6.27 -15.06 -15.02
C SER A 21 -6.82 -13.99 -14.09
N GLU A 22 -8.03 -13.48 -14.37
CA GLU A 22 -8.67 -12.45 -13.54
C GLU A 22 -9.07 -13.03 -12.18
N VAL A 23 -9.55 -14.29 -12.15
CA VAL A 23 -9.84 -15.01 -10.89
C VAL A 23 -8.57 -15.16 -10.05
N ILE A 24 -7.45 -15.55 -10.69
CA ILE A 24 -6.16 -15.68 -9.99
C ILE A 24 -5.72 -14.32 -9.41
N PHE A 25 -5.81 -13.25 -10.17
CA PHE A 25 -5.45 -11.91 -9.68
C PHE A 25 -6.34 -11.45 -8.53
N ALA A 26 -7.65 -11.69 -8.61
CA ALA A 26 -8.59 -11.39 -7.53
C ALA A 26 -8.22 -12.14 -6.24
N LEU A 27 -8.01 -13.46 -6.31
CA LEU A 27 -7.63 -14.28 -5.17
C LEU A 27 -6.28 -13.87 -4.57
N GLN A 28 -5.26 -13.63 -5.40
CA GLN A 28 -3.94 -13.18 -4.94
C GLN A 28 -4.01 -11.80 -4.27
N SER A 29 -4.85 -10.92 -4.79
CA SER A 29 -5.07 -9.60 -4.20
C SER A 29 -5.77 -9.71 -2.84
N ALA A 30 -6.82 -10.54 -2.77
CA ALA A 30 -7.55 -10.79 -1.53
C ALA A 30 -6.63 -11.38 -0.46
N ASP A 31 -5.75 -12.32 -0.82
CA ASP A 31 -4.76 -12.92 0.08
C ASP A 31 -3.76 -11.88 0.58
N SER A 32 -3.18 -11.08 -0.32
CA SER A 32 -2.22 -10.03 0.03
C SER A 32 -2.84 -8.97 0.95
N ILE A 33 -4.05 -8.48 0.64
CA ILE A 33 -4.77 -7.48 1.45
C ILE A 33 -5.15 -8.08 2.81
N SER A 34 -5.62 -9.34 2.84
CA SER A 34 -5.94 -10.04 4.10
C SER A 34 -4.71 -10.21 4.97
N SER A 35 -3.56 -10.58 4.40
CA SER A 35 -2.30 -10.70 5.14
C SER A 35 -1.88 -9.37 5.77
N ASP A 36 -1.99 -8.26 5.03
CA ASP A 36 -1.71 -6.93 5.56
C ASP A 36 -2.75 -6.54 6.64
N ALA A 37 -4.03 -6.85 6.44
CA ALA A 37 -5.10 -6.62 7.43
C ALA A 37 -4.85 -7.38 8.73
N VAL A 38 -4.53 -8.67 8.64
CA VAL A 38 -4.18 -9.50 9.81
C VAL A 38 -3.01 -8.93 10.59
N SER A 39 -2.00 -8.41 9.89
CA SER A 39 -0.83 -7.82 10.54
C SER A 39 -1.12 -6.56 11.35
N LEU A 40 -2.25 -5.90 11.12
CA LEU A 40 -2.71 -4.74 11.90
C LEU A 40 -3.43 -5.14 13.19
N LEU A 41 -4.08 -6.31 13.23
CA LEU A 41 -4.92 -6.75 14.35
C LEU A 41 -4.21 -6.73 15.71
N PRO A 42 -2.95 -7.19 15.86
CA PRO A 42 -2.25 -7.11 17.14
C PRO A 42 -1.98 -5.68 17.63
N SER A 43 -1.89 -4.72 16.71
CA SER A 43 -1.72 -3.31 17.05
C SER A 43 -3.05 -2.60 17.33
N LEU A 44 -4.14 -3.13 16.79
CA LEU A 44 -5.49 -2.62 17.02
C LEU A 44 -6.12 -3.18 18.28
N ILE A 45 -5.83 -4.43 18.65
CA ILE A 45 -6.42 -5.16 19.76
C ILE A 45 -5.31 -5.48 20.76
N ASP A 46 -5.34 -4.82 21.91
CA ASP A 46 -4.31 -4.98 22.93
C ASP A 46 -4.32 -6.42 23.49
N GLY A 47 -3.14 -7.02 23.59
CA GLY A 47 -2.95 -8.38 24.06
C GLY A 47 -3.13 -9.49 23.02
N LEU A 48 -3.63 -9.18 21.83
CA LEU A 48 -3.76 -10.15 20.73
C LEU A 48 -2.40 -10.47 20.12
N ARG A 49 -2.09 -11.77 19.97
CA ARG A 49 -0.96 -12.27 19.19
C ARG A 49 -1.47 -13.27 18.17
N ILE A 50 -1.11 -13.09 16.92
CA ILE A 50 -1.45 -14.01 15.84
C ILE A 50 -0.22 -14.86 15.56
N GLU A 51 -0.36 -16.16 15.76
CA GLU A 51 0.72 -17.15 15.54
C GLU A 51 0.75 -17.60 14.09
N GLU A 52 -0.44 -17.81 13.52
CA GLU A 52 -0.59 -18.24 12.14
C GLU A 52 -1.87 -17.66 11.54
N SER A 53 -1.84 -17.37 10.25
CA SER A 53 -3.01 -16.92 9.50
C SER A 53 -3.00 -17.52 8.11
N SER A 54 -4.16 -17.91 7.61
CA SER A 54 -4.33 -18.37 6.23
C SER A 54 -5.67 -17.94 5.68
N LEU A 55 -5.68 -17.45 4.43
CA LEU A 55 -6.91 -17.21 3.68
C LEU A 55 -7.24 -18.46 2.87
N ASN A 56 -8.45 -18.97 3.06
CA ASN A 56 -8.89 -20.21 2.43
C ASN A 56 -10.13 -19.96 1.57
N VAL A 57 -10.17 -20.59 0.40
CA VAL A 57 -11.34 -20.55 -0.48
C VAL A 57 -12.37 -21.55 0.04
N HIS A 58 -13.58 -21.09 0.37
CA HIS A 58 -14.70 -21.93 0.73
C HIS A 58 -15.50 -22.36 -0.49
N SER A 59 -15.81 -21.42 -1.38
CA SER A 59 -16.48 -21.71 -2.63
C SER A 59 -16.20 -20.64 -3.69
N LEU A 60 -16.27 -21.07 -4.95
CA LEU A 60 -16.31 -20.20 -6.12
C LEU A 60 -17.59 -20.56 -6.89
N THR A 61 -18.37 -19.57 -7.28
CA THR A 61 -19.65 -19.80 -7.96
C THR A 61 -19.59 -19.28 -9.39
N GLU A 62 -20.16 -20.06 -10.32
CA GLU A 62 -20.25 -19.74 -11.73
C GLU A 62 -21.28 -18.63 -11.99
N GLY A 63 -21.02 -17.78 -13.00
CA GLY A 63 -21.93 -16.72 -13.47
C GLY A 63 -21.42 -15.33 -13.14
N SER A 64 -21.46 -14.93 -11.90
CA SER A 64 -20.72 -13.80 -11.34
C SER A 64 -19.57 -14.36 -10.51
N LEU A 65 -18.40 -13.70 -10.55
CA LEU A 65 -17.27 -14.14 -9.72
C LEU A 65 -17.60 -13.89 -8.24
N LYS A 66 -18.10 -14.94 -7.57
CA LYS A 66 -18.39 -14.91 -6.14
C LYS A 66 -17.38 -15.77 -5.42
N GLU A 67 -16.56 -15.13 -4.61
CA GLU A 67 -15.55 -15.72 -3.76
C GLU A 67 -16.07 -15.75 -2.32
N ALA A 68 -16.41 -16.92 -1.80
CA ALA A 68 -16.60 -17.11 -0.38
C ALA A 68 -15.29 -17.58 0.21
N LEU A 69 -14.65 -16.73 0.98
CA LEU A 69 -13.37 -16.96 1.62
C LEU A 69 -13.58 -17.06 3.14
N PHE A 70 -12.69 -17.74 3.82
CA PHE A 70 -12.57 -17.60 5.25
C PHE A 70 -11.10 -17.39 5.65
N LEU A 71 -10.91 -16.45 6.55
CA LEU A 71 -9.63 -16.18 7.19
C LEU A 71 -9.55 -17.03 8.46
N ALA A 72 -8.63 -18.00 8.47
CA ALA A 72 -8.32 -18.78 9.66
C ALA A 72 -7.19 -18.11 10.43
N LEU A 73 -7.42 -17.83 11.70
CA LEU A 73 -6.45 -17.24 12.61
C LEU A 73 -6.17 -18.19 13.76
N LEU A 74 -4.91 -18.58 13.93
CA LEU A 74 -4.39 -19.17 15.17
C LEU A 74 -3.80 -18.04 16.01
N PHE A 75 -4.31 -17.84 17.22
CA PHE A 75 -3.87 -16.71 18.04
C PHE A 75 -3.70 -17.09 19.50
N THR A 76 -2.90 -16.30 20.19
CA THR A 76 -2.79 -16.30 21.65
C THR A 76 -3.19 -14.94 22.18
N TYR A 77 -3.79 -14.94 23.36
CA TYR A 77 -4.14 -13.71 24.06
C TYR A 77 -3.34 -13.61 25.36
N GLN A 78 -2.65 -12.52 25.53
CA GLN A 78 -1.84 -12.24 26.71
C GLN A 78 -2.68 -11.52 27.77
N GLY A 79 -3.66 -12.23 28.32
CA GLY A 79 -4.45 -11.82 29.47
C GLY A 79 -4.67 -13.02 30.36
N ASP A 80 -4.02 -13.04 31.50
CA ASP A 80 -4.15 -14.04 32.56
C ASP A 80 -4.57 -15.46 32.13
N LEU A 81 -3.59 -16.34 31.95
CA LEU A 81 -3.62 -17.81 32.11
C LEU A 81 -4.98 -18.55 31.88
N GLN A 82 -5.92 -18.01 31.12
CA GLN A 82 -7.18 -18.67 30.82
C GLN A 82 -7.08 -19.32 29.43
N GLU A 83 -7.32 -20.62 29.39
CA GLU A 83 -7.36 -21.42 28.16
C GLU A 83 -8.54 -21.10 27.24
N GLU A 84 -9.45 -20.22 27.67
CA GLU A 84 -10.65 -19.82 26.92
C GLU A 84 -10.46 -18.44 26.27
N VAL A 85 -10.93 -18.33 25.05
CA VAL A 85 -11.01 -17.04 24.33
C VAL A 85 -11.88 -16.10 25.16
N PRO A 86 -11.41 -14.91 25.56
CA PRO A 86 -12.26 -13.98 26.29
C PRO A 86 -13.52 -13.70 25.49
N PRO A 87 -14.72 -13.73 26.12
CA PRO A 87 -16.00 -13.46 25.45
C PRO A 87 -16.01 -12.15 24.64
N MET A 88 -15.19 -11.20 25.06
CA MET A 88 -14.98 -9.93 24.36
C MET A 88 -14.34 -10.12 22.97
N LEU A 89 -13.42 -11.08 22.81
CA LEU A 89 -12.80 -11.38 21.52
C LEU A 89 -13.74 -12.18 20.63
N GLU A 90 -14.50 -13.13 21.18
CA GLU A 90 -15.57 -13.82 20.43
C GLU A 90 -16.60 -12.80 19.94
N GLY A 91 -16.98 -11.83 20.79
CA GLY A 91 -17.82 -10.72 20.43
C GLY A 91 -17.23 -9.90 19.27
N LEU A 92 -15.98 -9.48 19.40
CA LEU A 92 -15.29 -8.61 18.43
C LEU A 92 -15.16 -9.25 17.03
N PHE A 93 -15.00 -10.59 16.99
CA PHE A 93 -14.83 -11.31 15.73
C PHE A 93 -16.13 -11.88 15.14
N ASN A 94 -17.16 -12.14 15.97
CA ASN A 94 -18.39 -12.80 15.54
C ASN A 94 -19.62 -11.87 15.54
N VAL A 95 -19.50 -10.65 16.05
CA VAL A 95 -20.62 -9.68 16.06
C VAL A 95 -20.59 -8.83 14.79
N THR A 96 -21.74 -8.58 14.26
CA THR A 96 -21.99 -7.55 13.24
C THR A 96 -21.56 -6.20 13.81
N VAL A 97 -20.46 -5.63 13.27
CA VAL A 97 -19.86 -4.37 13.74
C VAL A 97 -20.84 -3.20 13.57
N SER A 98 -21.70 -3.27 12.54
CA SER A 98 -22.84 -2.37 12.32
C SER A 98 -23.76 -2.99 11.28
N ASP A 99 -24.91 -2.37 11.02
CA ASP A 99 -25.75 -2.77 9.88
C ASP A 99 -25.01 -2.73 8.53
N LYS A 100 -23.88 -2.05 8.48
CA LYS A 100 -23.06 -1.81 7.29
C LYS A 100 -21.90 -2.80 7.11
N TYR A 101 -21.35 -3.36 8.20
CA TYR A 101 -20.18 -4.25 8.15
C TYR A 101 -20.43 -5.54 8.90
N ASP A 102 -20.06 -6.67 8.30
CA ASP A 102 -20.30 -8.00 8.88
C ASP A 102 -19.41 -8.26 10.12
N THR A 103 -18.09 -7.97 10.01
CA THR A 103 -17.12 -8.27 11.06
C THR A 103 -16.00 -7.23 11.10
N ILE A 104 -15.27 -7.15 12.22
CA ILE A 104 -14.08 -6.31 12.31
C ILE A 104 -13.02 -6.70 11.27
N ALA A 105 -12.92 -7.98 10.91
CA ALA A 105 -12.01 -8.44 9.87
C ALA A 105 -12.35 -7.81 8.51
N THR A 106 -13.64 -7.69 8.18
CA THR A 106 -14.11 -7.01 6.97
C THR A 106 -13.75 -5.52 7.00
N VAL A 107 -13.91 -4.86 8.16
CA VAL A 107 -13.56 -3.43 8.31
C VAL A 107 -12.06 -3.21 8.14
N VAL A 108 -11.22 -4.07 8.74
CA VAL A 108 -9.75 -3.97 8.60
C VAL A 108 -9.32 -4.27 7.17
N PHE A 109 -9.91 -5.28 6.53
CA PHE A 109 -9.68 -5.59 5.12
C PHE A 109 -9.98 -4.38 4.22
N LEU A 110 -11.17 -3.80 4.38
CA LEU A 110 -11.58 -2.62 3.63
C LEU A 110 -10.68 -1.42 3.92
N THR A 111 -10.24 -1.23 5.17
CA THR A 111 -9.31 -0.16 5.54
C THR A 111 -8.00 -0.28 4.75
N VAL A 112 -7.42 -1.47 4.68
CA VAL A 112 -6.20 -1.74 3.90
C VAL A 112 -6.45 -1.52 2.40
N LEU A 113 -7.56 -2.04 1.88
CA LEU A 113 -7.94 -1.87 0.47
C LEU A 113 -8.08 -0.38 0.11
N PHE A 114 -8.83 0.40 0.90
CA PHE A 114 -9.06 1.83 0.62
C PHE A 114 -7.81 2.67 0.81
N TYR A 115 -6.95 2.31 1.77
CA TYR A 115 -5.66 2.96 1.94
C TYR A 115 -4.77 2.77 0.69
N GLY A 116 -4.64 1.55 0.18
CA GLY A 116 -3.91 1.25 -1.04
C GLY A 116 -4.53 1.88 -2.29
N THR A 117 -5.86 1.87 -2.37
CA THR A 117 -6.62 2.48 -3.48
C THR A 117 -6.40 4.00 -3.52
N GLY A 118 -6.42 4.67 -2.36
CA GLY A 118 -6.14 6.11 -2.27
C GLY A 118 -4.75 6.43 -2.81
N ILE A 119 -3.72 5.69 -2.41
CA ILE A 119 -2.35 5.86 -2.92
C ILE A 119 -2.30 5.59 -4.44
N ALA A 120 -2.96 4.53 -4.93
CA ALA A 120 -2.99 4.19 -6.36
C ALA A 120 -3.58 5.32 -7.22
N ILE A 121 -4.66 5.94 -6.74
CA ILE A 121 -5.32 7.07 -7.42
C ILE A 121 -4.45 8.32 -7.36
N ASP A 122 -3.87 8.64 -6.22
CA ASP A 122 -2.98 9.80 -6.06
C ASP A 122 -1.73 9.71 -6.95
N MET A 123 -1.23 8.49 -7.17
CA MET A 123 -0.14 8.25 -8.12
C MET A 123 -0.52 8.57 -9.57
N ALA A 124 -1.74 8.24 -9.97
CA ALA A 124 -2.22 8.46 -11.34
C ALA A 124 -2.61 9.91 -11.61
N ARG A 125 -3.01 10.64 -10.57
CA ARG A 125 -3.45 12.04 -10.65
C ARG A 125 -2.35 12.98 -10.21
N LYS A 126 -2.07 14.01 -11.05
CA LYS A 126 -1.09 15.06 -10.73
C LYS A 126 -1.61 16.13 -9.73
N ALA A 127 -2.85 16.03 -9.27
CA ALA A 127 -3.47 17.03 -8.40
C ALA A 127 -4.31 16.37 -7.30
N LEU A 128 -4.08 16.81 -6.07
CA LEU A 128 -4.82 16.44 -4.87
C LEU A 128 -6.22 17.07 -4.91
N THR A 129 -7.22 16.27 -5.15
CA THR A 129 -8.62 16.61 -4.86
C THR A 129 -9.17 15.59 -3.87
N ASP A 130 -10.11 16.02 -3.02
CA ASP A 130 -10.82 15.11 -2.12
C ASP A 130 -11.36 13.94 -2.95
N SER A 131 -10.95 12.73 -2.58
CA SER A 131 -11.26 11.52 -3.33
C SER A 131 -12.15 10.62 -2.49
N LEU A 132 -13.13 9.96 -3.15
CA LEU A 132 -14.02 8.98 -2.53
C LEU A 132 -13.29 7.96 -1.63
N PRO A 133 -12.10 7.44 -2.01
CA PRO A 133 -11.35 6.53 -1.15
C PRO A 133 -10.95 7.13 0.20
N ARG A 134 -10.64 8.43 0.24
CA ARG A 134 -10.22 9.09 1.50
C ARG A 134 -11.38 9.27 2.47
N GLU A 135 -12.56 9.67 1.97
CA GLU A 135 -13.76 9.78 2.79
C GLU A 135 -14.13 8.43 3.39
N LYS A 136 -14.12 7.39 2.55
CA LYS A 136 -14.42 6.03 2.99
C LYS A 136 -13.38 5.50 3.98
N LEU A 137 -12.08 5.77 3.73
CA LEU A 137 -11.01 5.41 4.65
C LEU A 137 -11.20 6.08 6.03
N ASN A 138 -11.59 7.35 6.06
CA ASN A 138 -11.87 8.05 7.31
C ASN A 138 -13.03 7.39 8.07
N GLU A 139 -14.13 7.07 7.38
CA GLU A 139 -15.27 6.35 7.96
C GLU A 139 -14.80 5.00 8.59
N LEU A 140 -14.03 4.21 7.85
CA LEU A 140 -13.54 2.91 8.33
C LEU A 140 -12.59 3.05 9.54
N ILE A 141 -11.74 4.07 9.55
CA ILE A 141 -10.87 4.39 10.68
C ILE A 141 -11.71 4.75 11.92
N ASP A 142 -12.76 5.53 11.76
CA ASP A 142 -13.64 5.91 12.87
C ASP A 142 -14.41 4.69 13.42
N VAL A 143 -14.85 3.78 12.56
CA VAL A 143 -15.43 2.50 12.97
C VAL A 143 -14.42 1.66 13.76
N LEU A 144 -13.19 1.51 13.26
CA LEU A 144 -12.13 0.77 13.98
C LEU A 144 -11.81 1.41 15.32
N ALA A 145 -11.77 2.75 15.39
CA ALA A 145 -11.51 3.47 16.63
C ALA A 145 -12.58 3.18 17.69
N LEU A 146 -13.85 3.19 17.28
CA LEU A 146 -14.98 2.87 18.14
C LEU A 146 -14.89 1.41 18.65
N GLU A 147 -14.70 0.45 17.76
CA GLU A 147 -14.70 -0.97 18.09
C GLU A 147 -13.48 -1.41 18.91
N THR A 148 -12.33 -0.74 18.74
CA THR A 148 -11.10 -1.09 19.46
C THR A 148 -10.84 -0.22 20.69
N GLY A 149 -11.68 0.78 20.94
CA GLY A 149 -11.49 1.73 22.04
C GLY A 149 -10.29 2.66 21.88
N LYS A 150 -9.75 2.78 20.67
CA LYS A 150 -8.63 3.65 20.33
C LYS A 150 -9.12 4.98 19.74
N SER A 151 -8.25 5.98 19.66
CA SER A 151 -8.58 7.21 18.92
C SER A 151 -8.42 6.99 17.39
N SER A 152 -9.20 7.73 16.57
CA SER A 152 -9.05 7.68 15.12
C SER A 152 -7.64 8.06 14.67
N SER A 153 -6.95 8.95 15.41
CA SER A 153 -5.55 9.32 15.16
C SER A 153 -4.58 8.17 15.44
N ASP A 154 -4.84 7.36 16.48
CA ASP A 154 -4.01 6.18 16.77
C ASP A 154 -4.21 5.09 15.73
N VAL A 155 -5.47 4.80 15.36
CA VAL A 155 -5.78 3.84 14.30
C VAL A 155 -5.10 4.25 12.98
N ARG A 156 -5.20 5.54 12.60
CA ARG A 156 -4.53 6.06 11.41
C ARG A 156 -3.02 5.83 11.47
N ARG A 157 -2.37 6.18 12.57
CA ARG A 157 -0.93 5.99 12.78
C ARG A 157 -0.53 4.51 12.69
N ILE A 158 -1.35 3.59 13.20
CA ILE A 158 -1.13 2.14 13.09
C ILE A 158 -1.13 1.71 11.62
N VAL A 159 -2.13 2.16 10.84
CA VAL A 159 -2.22 1.84 9.40
C VAL A 159 -1.02 2.41 8.64
N GLU A 160 -0.69 3.68 8.85
CA GLU A 160 0.44 4.36 8.19
C GLU A 160 1.78 3.68 8.52
N ALA A 161 2.02 3.34 9.79
CA ALA A 161 3.24 2.65 10.22
C ALA A 161 3.42 1.27 9.56
N ARG A 162 2.34 0.56 9.26
CA ARG A 162 2.39 -0.71 8.52
C ARG A 162 2.98 -0.54 7.13
N PHE A 163 2.71 0.60 6.48
CA PHE A 163 3.10 0.89 5.11
C PHE A 163 4.21 1.97 5.01
N GLU A 164 5.01 2.16 6.06
CA GLU A 164 6.13 3.09 6.06
C GLU A 164 7.22 2.71 5.03
N LYS A 165 7.43 1.41 4.81
CA LYS A 165 8.47 0.91 3.89
C LYS A 165 8.01 0.97 2.43
N PRO A 166 8.81 1.52 1.50
CA PRO A 166 8.46 1.62 0.08
C PRO A 166 8.02 0.28 -0.55
N ALA A 167 8.67 -0.83 -0.18
CA ALA A 167 8.30 -2.15 -0.68
C ALA A 167 6.89 -2.59 -0.24
N ALA A 168 6.46 -2.23 0.98
CA ALA A 168 5.12 -2.52 1.47
C ALA A 168 4.07 -1.69 0.73
N VAL A 169 4.35 -0.39 0.49
CA VAL A 169 3.48 0.49 -0.31
C VAL A 169 3.33 -0.03 -1.74
N LYS A 170 4.44 -0.37 -2.41
CA LYS A 170 4.42 -0.93 -3.77
C LYS A 170 3.54 -2.19 -3.86
N ARG A 171 3.71 -3.13 -2.92
CA ARG A 171 2.89 -4.35 -2.85
C ARG A 171 1.42 -4.01 -2.65
N LEU A 172 1.11 -3.13 -1.69
CA LEU A 172 -0.26 -2.73 -1.40
C LEU A 172 -0.96 -2.08 -2.59
N VAL A 173 -0.29 -1.12 -3.25
CA VAL A 173 -0.81 -0.45 -4.45
C VAL A 173 -1.09 -1.46 -5.57
N ARG A 174 -0.16 -2.40 -5.80
CA ARG A 174 -0.35 -3.48 -6.77
C ARG A 174 -1.57 -4.33 -6.42
N SER A 175 -1.67 -4.80 -5.18
CA SER A 175 -2.79 -5.62 -4.72
C SER A 175 -4.12 -4.86 -4.82
N ALA A 176 -4.17 -3.58 -4.43
CA ALA A 176 -5.37 -2.76 -4.57
C ALA A 176 -5.81 -2.62 -6.04
N ARG A 177 -4.88 -2.35 -6.97
CA ARG A 177 -5.19 -2.25 -8.40
C ARG A 177 -5.68 -3.59 -8.97
N GLN A 178 -5.00 -4.68 -8.65
CA GLN A 178 -5.37 -6.02 -9.11
C GLN A 178 -6.72 -6.47 -8.56
N PHE A 179 -7.09 -6.04 -7.35
CA PHE A 179 -8.40 -6.32 -6.75
C PHE A 179 -9.56 -5.80 -7.59
N PHE A 180 -9.44 -4.64 -8.20
CA PHE A 180 -10.48 -4.06 -9.05
C PHE A 180 -10.49 -4.59 -10.49
N ARG A 181 -9.46 -5.29 -10.91
CA ARG A 181 -9.26 -5.71 -12.30
C ARG A 181 -10.43 -6.51 -12.90
N PRO A 182 -11.02 -7.54 -12.21
CA PRO A 182 -12.14 -8.28 -12.77
C PRO A 182 -13.36 -7.40 -13.07
N SER A 183 -13.66 -6.46 -12.16
CA SER A 183 -14.75 -5.50 -12.31
C SER A 183 -14.49 -4.53 -13.47
N GLN A 184 -13.30 -3.92 -13.51
CA GLN A 184 -12.93 -2.95 -14.53
C GLN A 184 -12.97 -3.56 -15.94
N ARG A 185 -12.61 -4.84 -16.07
CA ARG A 185 -12.69 -5.57 -17.35
C ARG A 185 -14.11 -5.78 -17.83
N ASP A 186 -15.08 -5.87 -16.92
CA ASP A 186 -16.51 -6.01 -17.20
C ASP A 186 -17.28 -4.67 -17.05
N GLY A 187 -16.66 -3.58 -17.46
CA GLY A 187 -17.32 -2.26 -17.51
C GLY A 187 -17.59 -1.63 -16.14
N ASN A 188 -16.70 -1.87 -15.16
CA ASN A 188 -16.85 -1.47 -13.75
C ASN A 188 -18.09 -2.11 -13.12
N ALA A 189 -18.15 -3.44 -13.18
CA ALA A 189 -19.19 -4.21 -12.52
C ALA A 189 -19.07 -4.05 -10.99
N PRO A 190 -20.17 -3.83 -10.24
CA PRO A 190 -20.09 -3.61 -8.80
C PRO A 190 -19.36 -4.73 -8.06
N ILE A 191 -18.55 -4.33 -7.07
CA ILE A 191 -17.90 -5.28 -6.15
C ILE A 191 -18.56 -5.15 -4.79
N VAL A 192 -18.92 -6.27 -4.19
CA VAL A 192 -19.48 -6.31 -2.83
C VAL A 192 -18.49 -7.05 -1.93
N VAL A 193 -18.06 -6.40 -0.85
CA VAL A 193 -17.19 -6.99 0.19
C VAL A 193 -17.97 -7.05 1.50
N GLY A 194 -18.34 -8.27 1.93
CA GLY A 194 -19.31 -8.42 3.00
C GLY A 194 -20.66 -7.81 2.62
N ARG A 195 -21.03 -6.71 3.26
CA ARG A 195 -22.23 -5.90 2.94
C ARG A 195 -21.91 -4.58 2.24
N GLU A 196 -20.64 -4.22 2.16
CA GLU A 196 -20.21 -2.96 1.53
C GLU A 196 -20.19 -3.10 0.01
N VAL A 197 -20.87 -2.19 -0.67
CA VAL A 197 -20.87 -2.09 -2.14
C VAL A 197 -19.86 -1.03 -2.57
N LEU A 198 -18.83 -1.45 -3.30
CA LEU A 198 -17.87 -0.53 -3.91
C LEU A 198 -18.51 0.08 -5.17
N SER A 199 -18.54 1.41 -5.24
CA SER A 199 -19.25 2.09 -6.31
C SER A 199 -18.47 2.08 -7.63
N LYS A 200 -19.20 2.14 -8.75
CA LYS A 200 -18.61 2.26 -10.10
C LYS A 200 -17.73 3.50 -10.25
N GLU A 201 -18.08 4.58 -9.55
CA GLU A 201 -17.32 5.83 -9.56
C GLU A 201 -15.96 5.64 -8.90
N LEU A 202 -15.88 4.87 -7.82
CA LEU A 202 -14.63 4.48 -7.17
C LEU A 202 -13.77 3.64 -8.11
N GLU A 203 -14.35 2.59 -8.67
CA GLU A 203 -13.68 1.64 -9.54
C GLU A 203 -13.10 2.32 -10.79
N GLY A 204 -13.87 3.25 -11.39
CA GLY A 204 -13.42 4.05 -12.53
C GLY A 204 -12.28 5.03 -12.21
N GLN A 205 -12.01 5.30 -10.94
CA GLN A 205 -10.89 6.14 -10.51
C GLN A 205 -9.58 5.34 -10.34
N VAL A 206 -9.67 4.05 -10.07
CA VAL A 206 -8.50 3.19 -9.86
C VAL A 206 -7.80 2.95 -11.20
N PRO A 207 -6.50 3.22 -11.31
CA PRO A 207 -5.77 2.96 -12.55
C PRO A 207 -5.81 1.47 -12.91
N TYR A 208 -6.22 1.16 -14.16
CA TYR A 208 -6.20 -0.22 -14.63
C TYR A 208 -4.76 -0.76 -14.65
N PRO A 209 -4.47 -1.91 -14.07
CA PRO A 209 -3.15 -2.51 -14.16
C PRO A 209 -2.89 -2.96 -15.61
N GLY A 210 -1.85 -2.39 -16.26
CA GLY A 210 -1.44 -2.77 -17.60
C GLY A 210 -0.85 -4.19 -17.66
N ASP A 211 -0.85 -4.81 -18.84
CA ASP A 211 -0.12 -6.04 -19.07
C ASP A 211 1.39 -5.75 -18.95
N GLY A 212 2.04 -6.29 -17.93
CA GLY A 212 3.45 -6.01 -17.61
C GLY A 212 3.67 -5.12 -16.38
N ASP A 213 2.62 -4.67 -15.70
CA ASP A 213 2.69 -3.89 -14.46
C ASP A 213 3.33 -4.65 -13.27
N ASP A 214 3.56 -5.96 -13.41
CA ASP A 214 4.21 -6.77 -12.38
C ASP A 214 5.64 -6.31 -12.07
N ASP A 215 6.32 -5.69 -13.07
CA ASP A 215 7.68 -5.15 -12.95
C ASP A 215 7.73 -3.61 -13.00
N GLN A 216 6.60 -2.90 -12.91
CA GLN A 216 6.62 -1.45 -12.95
C GLN A 216 7.48 -0.90 -11.82
N ASP A 217 8.54 -0.21 -12.21
CA ASP A 217 9.33 0.58 -11.28
C ASP A 217 8.49 1.79 -10.84
N PHE A 218 8.01 1.75 -9.60
CA PHE A 218 7.25 2.85 -9.01
C PHE A 218 8.13 4.05 -8.65
N ASP A 219 9.41 4.02 -9.01
CA ASP A 219 10.29 5.15 -8.80
C ASP A 219 9.99 6.24 -9.84
N ARG A 220 9.92 7.48 -9.38
CA ARG A 220 9.71 8.65 -10.24
C ARG A 220 11.05 9.26 -10.57
N TYR A 221 11.30 9.51 -11.85
CA TYR A 221 12.50 10.15 -12.36
C TYR A 221 12.15 11.57 -12.80
N ALA A 222 12.69 12.58 -12.11
CA ALA A 222 12.46 13.99 -12.43
C ALA A 222 13.79 14.64 -12.86
N PRO A 223 13.95 15.04 -14.15
CA PRO A 223 15.14 15.75 -14.60
C PRO A 223 15.10 17.21 -14.16
N HIS A 224 16.24 17.72 -13.71
CA HIS A 224 16.47 19.12 -13.35
C HIS A 224 17.78 19.58 -13.99
N GLN A 225 17.79 20.80 -14.54
CA GLN A 225 18.93 21.36 -15.22
C GLN A 225 19.61 22.45 -14.37
N GLN A 226 20.93 22.49 -14.45
CA GLN A 226 21.77 23.52 -13.83
C GLN A 226 21.50 23.72 -12.32
N VAL A 227 21.36 22.61 -11.59
CA VAL A 227 21.15 22.61 -10.15
C VAL A 227 22.49 22.67 -9.43
N THR A 228 22.60 23.56 -8.44
CA THR A 228 23.75 23.58 -7.54
C THR A 228 23.64 22.42 -6.56
N LEU A 229 24.64 21.55 -6.56
CA LEU A 229 24.80 20.45 -5.62
C LEU A 229 25.89 20.75 -4.61
N GLU A 230 25.62 20.53 -3.35
CA GLU A 230 26.62 20.47 -2.29
C GLU A 230 27.04 19.00 -2.05
N LEU A 231 28.31 18.69 -2.23
CA LEU A 231 28.83 17.34 -2.16
C LEU A 231 29.31 17.02 -0.75
N HIS A 232 28.68 16.05 -0.08
CA HIS A 232 28.98 15.69 1.31
C HIS A 232 29.79 14.40 1.47
N ALA A 233 29.81 13.53 0.45
CA ALA A 233 30.64 12.34 0.40
C ALA A 233 31.10 12.10 -1.03
N GLN A 234 32.34 11.64 -1.17
CA GLN A 234 33.00 11.47 -2.45
C GLN A 234 33.87 10.21 -2.45
N ASP A 235 33.76 9.42 -3.54
CA ASP A 235 34.60 8.25 -3.79
C ASP A 235 35.17 8.38 -5.22
N LYS A 236 36.45 8.63 -5.34
CA LYS A 236 37.10 8.90 -6.62
C LYS A 236 37.15 7.69 -7.56
N ASP A 237 37.01 6.49 -7.01
CA ASP A 237 37.20 5.23 -7.74
C ASP A 237 35.89 4.56 -8.13
N LYS A 238 34.73 5.10 -7.68
CA LYS A 238 33.42 4.50 -7.91
C LYS A 238 32.37 5.52 -8.36
N ASN A 239 31.59 5.17 -9.39
CA ASN A 239 30.51 6.01 -9.91
C ASN A 239 29.20 5.81 -9.14
N ALA A 240 28.92 4.57 -8.69
CA ALA A 240 27.61 4.17 -8.18
C ALA A 240 27.47 4.25 -6.65
N THR A 241 28.58 4.32 -5.91
CA THR A 241 28.59 4.27 -4.45
C THR A 241 29.61 5.25 -3.87
N GLY A 242 29.41 5.64 -2.61
CA GLY A 242 30.35 6.54 -1.93
C GLY A 242 30.09 8.02 -2.18
N TRP A 243 29.07 8.37 -2.94
CA TRP A 243 28.67 9.74 -3.22
C TRP A 243 27.39 10.13 -2.48
N ALA A 244 27.36 11.34 -1.96
CA ALA A 244 26.17 11.93 -1.38
C ALA A 244 26.15 13.45 -1.60
N ALA A 245 24.98 13.99 -1.88
CA ALA A 245 24.80 15.40 -2.16
C ALA A 245 23.51 15.94 -1.58
N VAL A 246 23.45 17.25 -1.42
CA VAL A 246 22.24 18.03 -1.16
C VAL A 246 21.98 18.93 -2.37
N ALA A 247 20.75 18.94 -2.82
CA ALA A 247 20.23 19.86 -3.85
C ALA A 247 19.23 20.80 -3.19
N GLU A 248 19.69 21.93 -2.63
CA GLU A 248 18.86 22.84 -1.80
C GLU A 248 17.58 23.32 -2.52
N ALA A 249 17.64 23.46 -3.85
CA ALA A 249 16.46 23.83 -4.64
C ALA A 249 15.36 22.76 -4.66
N ILE A 250 15.65 21.53 -4.21
CA ILE A 250 14.74 20.37 -4.28
C ILE A 250 14.47 19.80 -2.89
N THR A 251 15.52 19.64 -2.09
CA THR A 251 15.43 19.11 -0.73
C THR A 251 16.65 19.55 0.08
N ASP A 252 16.42 19.79 1.36
CA ASP A 252 17.46 20.03 2.37
C ASP A 252 18.11 18.74 2.90
N LYS A 253 17.58 17.59 2.49
CA LYS A 253 18.09 16.30 2.94
C LYS A 253 19.27 15.85 2.10
N ARG A 254 20.28 15.31 2.78
CA ARG A 254 21.40 14.62 2.14
C ARG A 254 20.90 13.34 1.49
N LEU A 255 21.02 13.24 0.17
CA LEU A 255 20.64 12.08 -0.62
C LEU A 255 21.89 11.33 -1.11
N LYS A 256 21.73 10.03 -1.36
CA LYS A 256 22.69 9.24 -2.10
C LYS A 256 22.87 9.84 -3.48
N ALA A 257 24.09 10.02 -3.95
CA ALA A 257 24.36 10.44 -5.32
C ALA A 257 25.00 9.31 -6.11
N ARG A 258 24.73 9.32 -7.42
CA ARG A 258 25.34 8.41 -8.40
C ARG A 258 25.78 9.23 -9.60
N ILE A 259 27.01 8.97 -10.05
CA ILE A 259 27.55 9.59 -11.26
C ILE A 259 27.15 8.72 -12.46
N MET A 260 26.52 9.34 -13.45
CA MET A 260 26.08 8.68 -14.68
C MET A 260 27.01 9.07 -15.83
N GLU A 261 27.30 8.12 -16.72
CA GLU A 261 28.01 8.44 -17.96
C GLU A 261 27.33 9.55 -18.76
N PRO A 262 28.06 10.51 -19.35
CA PRO A 262 29.52 10.51 -19.57
C PRO A 262 30.35 11.11 -18.44
N VAL A 263 29.75 11.59 -17.33
CA VAL A 263 30.47 12.21 -16.20
C VAL A 263 31.36 11.19 -15.51
N GLN A 264 32.60 11.60 -15.16
CA GLN A 264 33.55 10.77 -14.46
C GLN A 264 33.72 11.26 -13.00
N PRO A 265 34.04 10.38 -12.05
CA PRO A 265 34.36 10.77 -10.68
C PRO A 265 35.45 11.85 -10.58
N SER A 266 36.46 11.80 -11.46
CA SER A 266 37.53 12.80 -11.54
C SER A 266 37.06 14.23 -11.82
N ASP A 267 35.91 14.37 -12.48
CA ASP A 267 35.42 15.69 -12.91
C ASP A 267 34.87 16.49 -11.72
N ILE A 268 34.45 15.79 -10.66
CA ILE A 268 33.84 16.40 -9.46
C ILE A 268 34.63 16.07 -8.17
N TRP A 269 35.69 15.30 -8.28
CA TRP A 269 36.51 14.95 -7.13
C TRP A 269 37.13 16.18 -6.46
N GLN A 270 37.06 16.26 -5.13
CA GLN A 270 37.51 17.36 -4.28
C GLN A 270 36.75 18.68 -4.44
N LYS A 271 35.67 18.72 -5.21
CA LYS A 271 34.79 19.90 -5.25
C LYS A 271 33.78 19.82 -4.11
N GLU A 272 33.58 20.93 -3.42
CA GLU A 272 32.52 21.03 -2.40
C GLU A 272 31.17 21.33 -3.03
N ARG A 273 31.15 22.11 -4.12
CA ARG A 273 29.94 22.48 -4.88
C ARG A 273 30.15 22.28 -6.37
N VAL A 274 29.10 21.88 -7.05
CA VAL A 274 29.10 21.74 -8.52
C VAL A 274 27.73 22.18 -9.07
N VAL A 275 27.73 22.75 -10.25
CA VAL A 275 26.50 22.98 -11.02
C VAL A 275 26.33 21.80 -11.98
N ALA A 276 25.19 21.13 -11.94
CA ALA A 276 24.98 19.89 -12.69
C ALA A 276 23.55 19.77 -13.22
N ASP A 277 23.40 19.03 -14.31
CA ASP A 277 22.12 18.43 -14.66
C ASP A 277 21.96 17.13 -13.89
N ILE A 278 20.81 16.93 -13.30
CA ILE A 278 20.53 15.79 -12.45
C ILE A 278 19.19 15.16 -12.77
N VAL A 279 19.07 13.89 -12.43
CA VAL A 279 17.77 13.20 -12.32
C VAL A 279 17.55 12.84 -10.85
N VAL A 280 16.49 13.38 -10.26
CA VAL A 280 16.08 13.01 -8.91
C VAL A 280 15.20 11.77 -8.98
N VAL A 281 15.65 10.71 -8.31
CA VAL A 281 14.87 9.49 -8.16
C VAL A 281 14.08 9.57 -6.86
N SER A 282 12.77 9.59 -6.95
CA SER A 282 11.87 9.60 -5.81
C SER A 282 11.19 8.24 -5.66
N LYS A 283 11.15 7.73 -4.43
CA LYS A 283 10.46 6.48 -4.10
C LYS A 283 9.07 6.76 -3.58
N LEU A 284 8.13 5.89 -3.95
CA LEU A 284 6.79 5.92 -3.41
C LEU A 284 6.81 5.50 -1.94
N THR A 285 6.19 6.34 -1.10
CA THR A 285 5.95 6.11 0.32
C THR A 285 4.47 6.34 0.65
N SER A 286 4.05 6.10 1.89
CA SER A 286 2.71 6.45 2.37
C SER A 286 2.36 7.93 2.21
N ASP A 287 3.37 8.80 2.30
CA ASP A 287 3.23 10.26 2.18
C ASP A 287 3.41 10.78 0.75
N GLY A 288 3.46 9.86 -0.22
CA GLY A 288 3.69 10.18 -1.62
C GLY A 288 5.15 9.94 -2.07
N TYR A 289 5.57 10.67 -3.10
CA TYR A 289 6.92 10.52 -3.63
C TYR A 289 7.95 11.30 -2.82
N VAL A 290 8.93 10.58 -2.26
CA VAL A 290 10.02 11.16 -1.48
C VAL A 290 11.35 10.98 -2.22
N PRO A 291 12.13 12.07 -2.43
CA PRO A 291 13.46 11.99 -3.03
C PRO A 291 14.37 11.02 -2.27
N SER A 292 15.04 10.13 -3.00
CA SER A 292 15.88 9.06 -2.43
C SER A 292 17.29 8.98 -3.00
N GLU A 293 17.47 9.39 -4.26
CA GLU A 293 18.76 9.35 -4.96
C GLU A 293 18.85 10.52 -5.95
N ILE A 294 20.06 11.05 -6.15
CA ILE A 294 20.41 12.03 -7.18
C ILE A 294 21.31 11.33 -8.19
N GLN A 295 20.96 11.36 -9.47
CA GLN A 295 21.79 10.89 -10.57
C GLN A 295 22.37 12.10 -11.29
N ILE A 296 23.70 12.24 -11.30
CA ILE A 296 24.41 13.37 -11.93
C ILE A 296 24.68 12.98 -13.38
N THR A 297 24.08 13.71 -14.32
CA THR A 297 24.13 13.38 -15.77
C THR A 297 25.00 14.32 -16.61
N ALA A 298 25.22 15.54 -16.14
CA ALA A 298 26.14 16.49 -16.75
C ALA A 298 26.68 17.44 -15.69
N ILE A 299 27.86 18.04 -15.94
CA ILE A 299 28.50 19.02 -15.04
C ILE A 299 28.84 20.24 -15.87
N TYR A 300 28.65 21.40 -15.27
CA TYR A 300 29.04 22.68 -15.82
C TYR A 300 30.32 23.18 -15.13
N PRO A 301 31.26 23.74 -15.87
CA PRO A 301 32.42 24.39 -15.25
C PRO A 301 31.95 25.56 -14.38
N ASP A 302 32.65 25.76 -13.27
CA ASP A 302 32.43 26.92 -12.42
C ASP A 302 32.55 28.19 -13.26
N ALA A 303 31.55 29.07 -13.21
CA ALA A 303 31.52 30.35 -13.93
C ALA A 303 32.46 31.37 -13.31
#